data_ec376bc06885b604cb9eaf3be109346b
#
_entry.id   ec376bc06885b604cb9eaf3be109346b
#
_cell.length_a   1.000
_cell.length_b   1.000
_cell.length_c   1.000
_cell.angle_alpha   90.00
_cell.angle_beta   90.00
_cell.angle_gamma   90.00
#
_symmetry.space_group_name_H-M   'P 1'
#
loop_
_entity.id
_entity.type
_entity.pdbx_description
1 polymer ?
#
loop_
_entity_poly.entity_id
_entity_poly.type
_entity_poly.pdbx_seq_one_letter_code
_entity_poly.pdbx_strand_id
1 'polypeptide(L)'
;MGGLWEFPGGKIDPGEAPGEALVRELREELGLEIEVGRPITFAVHQEPALRILLLFYESDITRGEPQGREGQAVAWVPVSDLPSYPTPPADTELIQHLMASDGP
;
A
#
# COMPACT_ATOMS: atom_id res chain seq x y z
N MET A 1 7.32 14.07 -2.35
CA MET A 1 6.42 15.20 -2.21
C MET A 1 5.68 15.13 -0.88
N GLY A 2 5.87 16.13 -0.05
CA GLY A 2 5.22 16.15 1.27
C GLY A 2 3.72 16.38 1.14
N GLY A 3 2.98 15.94 2.13
CA GLY A 3 1.56 16.22 2.25
C GLY A 3 0.61 15.19 1.66
N LEU A 4 1.11 14.15 0.99
CA LEU A 4 0.27 13.05 0.50
C LEU A 4 0.46 11.81 1.36
N TRP A 5 -0.64 11.10 1.59
CA TRP A 5 -0.63 9.80 2.24
C TRP A 5 -0.57 8.70 1.20
N GLU A 6 0.18 7.66 1.48
CA GLU A 6 0.35 6.55 0.56
C GLU A 6 0.18 5.22 1.30
N PHE A 7 -0.30 4.22 0.59
CA PHE A 7 -0.28 2.85 1.10
C PHE A 7 1.17 2.37 1.13
N PRO A 8 1.54 1.57 2.15
CA PRO A 8 2.92 1.10 2.25
C PRO A 8 3.25 0.08 1.16
N GLY A 9 4.49 0.05 0.78
CA GLY A 9 5.00 -0.88 -0.22
C GLY A 9 6.19 -0.29 -0.95
N GLY A 10 6.63 -0.97 -1.98
CA GLY A 10 7.78 -0.52 -2.74
C GLY A 10 8.00 -1.35 -4.00
N LYS A 11 9.21 -1.32 -4.49
CA LYS A 11 9.57 -1.98 -5.75
C LYS A 11 9.83 -3.46 -5.54
N ILE A 12 9.52 -4.24 -6.58
CA ILE A 12 9.88 -5.66 -6.64
C ILE A 12 11.32 -5.75 -7.11
N ASP A 13 12.18 -6.40 -6.32
CA ASP A 13 13.56 -6.61 -6.71
C ASP A 13 13.69 -7.80 -7.66
N PRO A 14 14.77 -7.84 -8.46
CA PRO A 14 14.98 -8.99 -9.34
C PRO A 14 14.95 -10.31 -8.57
N GLY A 15 14.19 -11.27 -9.08
CA GLY A 15 14.06 -12.58 -8.47
C GLY A 15 13.03 -12.71 -7.37
N GLU A 16 12.39 -11.59 -6.97
CA GLU A 16 11.31 -11.63 -5.98
C GLU A 16 9.96 -11.82 -6.66
N ALA A 17 9.06 -12.56 -6.00
CA ALA A 17 7.64 -12.51 -6.34
C ALA A 17 7.02 -11.27 -5.69
N PRO A 18 5.88 -10.77 -6.22
CA PRO A 18 5.24 -9.59 -5.64
C PRO A 18 4.94 -9.70 -4.15
N GLY A 19 4.47 -10.84 -3.68
CA GLY A 19 4.19 -11.05 -2.25
C GLY A 19 5.45 -10.99 -1.40
N GLU A 20 6.55 -11.55 -1.90
CA GLU A 20 7.84 -11.50 -1.21
C GLU A 20 8.35 -10.08 -1.07
N ALA A 21 8.19 -9.29 -2.13
CA ALA A 21 8.58 -7.88 -2.12
C ALA A 21 7.78 -7.11 -1.07
N LEU A 22 6.48 -7.36 -0.97
CA LEU A 22 5.64 -6.69 0.00
C LEU A 22 6.06 -7.03 1.44
N VAL A 23 6.33 -8.30 1.72
CA VAL A 23 6.83 -8.73 3.04
C VAL A 23 8.10 -7.97 3.39
N ARG A 24 9.05 -7.93 2.46
CA ARG A 24 10.33 -7.24 2.68
C ARG A 24 10.13 -5.75 2.90
N GLU A 25 9.34 -5.10 2.05
CA GLU A 25 9.13 -3.65 2.13
C GLU A 25 8.45 -3.23 3.44
N LEU A 26 7.45 -3.97 3.89
CA LEU A 26 6.78 -3.63 5.14
C LEU A 26 7.68 -3.88 6.35
N ARG A 27 8.55 -4.86 6.28
CA ARG A 27 9.54 -5.07 7.33
C ARG A 27 10.53 -3.90 7.39
N GLU A 28 11.01 -3.47 6.24
CA GLU A 28 11.98 -2.38 6.15
C GLU A 28 11.38 -1.02 6.53
N GLU A 29 10.20 -0.71 6.01
CA GLU A 29 9.59 0.60 6.18
C GLU A 29 8.89 0.77 7.53
N LEU A 30 8.22 -0.27 7.99
CA LEU A 30 7.31 -0.18 9.14
C LEU A 30 7.64 -1.11 10.30
N GLY A 31 8.59 -2.01 10.11
CA GLY A 31 8.91 -2.98 11.16
C GLY A 31 7.83 -4.04 11.36
N LEU A 32 7.00 -4.28 10.36
CA LEU A 32 5.92 -5.25 10.44
C LEU A 32 6.29 -6.57 9.79
N GLU A 33 5.85 -7.67 10.40
CA GLU A 33 5.81 -8.97 9.76
C GLU A 33 4.38 -9.21 9.30
N ILE A 34 4.22 -9.58 8.04
CA ILE A 34 2.89 -9.78 7.46
C ILE A 34 2.81 -11.12 6.74
N GLU A 35 1.57 -11.58 6.59
CA GLU A 35 1.22 -12.67 5.71
C GLU A 35 0.38 -12.09 4.58
N VAL A 36 0.86 -12.24 3.34
CA VAL A 36 0.18 -11.68 2.17
C VAL A 36 -0.97 -12.60 1.79
N GLY A 37 -2.14 -12.02 1.66
CA GLY A 37 -3.36 -12.73 1.27
C GLY A 37 -3.68 -12.55 -0.20
N ARG A 38 -4.96 -12.29 -0.48
CA ARG A 38 -5.45 -12.20 -1.86
C ARG A 38 -5.10 -10.85 -2.50
N PRO A 39 -4.86 -10.85 -3.83
CA PRO A 39 -4.80 -9.57 -4.53
C PRO A 39 -6.16 -8.86 -4.49
N ILE A 40 -6.15 -7.55 -4.30
CA ILE A 40 -7.36 -6.75 -4.25
C ILE A 40 -7.64 -6.18 -5.64
N THR A 41 -6.70 -5.43 -6.18
CA THR A 41 -6.81 -4.77 -7.48
C THR A 41 -5.44 -4.31 -7.93
N PHE A 42 -5.38 -3.66 -9.08
CA PHE A 42 -4.16 -3.03 -9.57
C PHE A 42 -4.50 -1.66 -10.15
N ALA A 43 -3.47 -0.82 -10.31
CA ALA A 43 -3.60 0.47 -10.94
C ALA A 43 -2.34 0.75 -11.76
N VAL A 44 -2.45 1.65 -12.73
CA VAL A 44 -1.30 2.08 -13.52
C VAL A 44 -1.02 3.54 -13.20
N HIS A 45 0.22 3.80 -12.80
CA HIS A 45 0.71 5.16 -12.62
C HIS A 45 1.60 5.48 -13.82
N GLN A 46 1.28 6.56 -14.52
CA GLN A 46 2.00 6.94 -15.73
C GLN A 46 2.69 8.28 -15.55
N GLU A 47 3.98 8.29 -15.85
CA GLU A 47 4.80 9.48 -15.97
C GLU A 47 5.34 9.55 -17.39
N PRO A 48 5.88 10.71 -17.84
CA PRO A 48 6.34 10.85 -19.23
C PRO A 48 7.30 9.78 -19.71
N ALA A 49 8.18 9.30 -18.84
CA ALA A 49 9.20 8.32 -19.23
C ALA A 49 8.99 6.95 -18.60
N LEU A 50 7.90 6.74 -17.86
CA LEU A 50 7.77 5.55 -17.02
C LEU A 50 6.32 5.19 -16.77
N ARG A 51 6.01 3.88 -16.87
CA ARG A 51 4.73 3.34 -16.44
C ARG A 51 4.99 2.38 -15.32
N ILE A 52 4.23 2.52 -14.23
CA ILE A 52 4.34 1.65 -13.06
C ILE A 52 3.02 0.91 -12.90
N LEU A 53 3.10 -0.41 -12.80
CA LEU A 53 1.96 -1.23 -12.45
C LEU A 53 1.98 -1.43 -10.94
N LEU A 54 0.95 -0.94 -10.28
CA LEU A 54 0.79 -1.06 -8.83
C LEU A 54 -0.11 -2.24 -8.52
N LEU A 55 0.38 -3.13 -7.68
CA LEU A 55 -0.36 -4.33 -7.26
C LEU A 55 -0.72 -4.18 -5.78
N PHE A 56 -2.01 -4.34 -5.46
CA PHE A 56 -2.50 -4.18 -4.09
C PHE A 56 -3.00 -5.51 -3.56
N TYR A 57 -2.58 -5.85 -2.35
CA TYR A 57 -2.90 -7.12 -1.69
C TYR A 57 -3.52 -6.90 -0.33
N GLU A 58 -4.47 -7.76 0.05
CA GLU A 58 -4.84 -7.91 1.44
C GLU A 58 -3.68 -8.55 2.18
N SER A 59 -3.43 -8.10 3.41
CA SER A 59 -2.37 -8.68 4.22
C SER A 59 -2.76 -8.67 5.68
N ASP A 60 -2.32 -9.68 6.41
CA ASP A 60 -2.51 -9.76 7.85
C ASP A 60 -1.20 -9.47 8.55
N ILE A 61 -1.25 -8.69 9.62
CA ILE A 61 -0.08 -8.44 10.44
C ILE A 61 0.05 -9.60 11.42
N THR A 62 1.15 -10.31 11.33
CA THR A 62 1.42 -11.45 12.21
C THR A 62 2.28 -11.06 13.40
N ARG A 63 3.00 -9.93 13.31
CA ARG A 63 3.90 -9.47 14.36
C ARG A 63 4.24 -8.01 14.20
N GLY A 64 4.35 -7.30 15.31
CA GLY A 64 4.81 -5.92 15.35
C GLY A 64 3.71 -4.90 15.28
N GLU A 65 4.08 -3.65 15.48
CA GLU A 65 3.23 -2.47 15.31
C GLU A 65 3.90 -1.54 14.33
N PRO A 66 3.12 -0.81 13.50
CA PRO A 66 3.74 0.04 12.48
C PRO A 66 4.53 1.17 13.09
N GLN A 67 5.75 1.33 12.61
CA GLN A 67 6.65 2.41 13.00
C GLN A 67 7.20 3.06 11.74
N GLY A 68 7.20 4.38 11.69
CA GLY A 68 7.77 5.10 10.57
C GLY A 68 9.29 5.09 10.60
N ARG A 69 9.89 3.99 10.19
CA ARG A 69 11.35 3.79 10.27
C ARG A 69 12.17 4.74 9.42
N GLU A 70 11.51 5.39 8.46
CA GLU A 70 12.17 6.37 7.60
C GLU A 70 11.75 7.79 7.96
N GLY A 71 11.23 8.00 9.17
CA GLY A 71 10.80 9.30 9.64
C GLY A 71 9.43 9.73 9.17
N GLN A 72 8.72 8.89 8.43
CA GLN A 72 7.38 9.19 7.94
C GLN A 72 6.32 8.98 9.01
N ALA A 73 5.22 9.70 8.89
CA ALA A 73 4.06 9.47 9.74
C ALA A 73 3.32 8.21 9.30
N VAL A 74 2.74 7.49 10.26
CA VAL A 74 1.98 6.27 10.01
C VAL A 74 0.63 6.39 10.72
N ALA A 75 -0.43 5.95 10.04
CA ALA A 75 -1.78 5.97 10.62
C ALA A 75 -2.57 4.74 10.20
N TRP A 76 -3.39 4.24 11.13
CA TRP A 76 -4.45 3.30 10.82
C TRP A 76 -5.69 4.09 10.45
N VAL A 77 -6.26 3.80 9.29
CA VAL A 77 -7.40 4.56 8.77
C VAL A 77 -8.52 3.60 8.41
N PRO A 78 -9.72 3.76 8.99
CA PRO A 78 -10.87 2.99 8.53
C PRO A 78 -11.14 3.27 7.05
N VAL A 79 -11.60 2.26 6.33
CA VAL A 79 -11.88 2.39 4.89
C VAL A 79 -12.79 3.59 4.61
N SER A 80 -13.82 3.78 5.45
CA SER A 80 -14.77 4.88 5.27
C SER A 80 -14.15 6.27 5.36
N ASP A 81 -12.99 6.40 6.00
CA ASP A 81 -12.30 7.69 6.16
C ASP A 81 -11.25 7.94 5.07
N LEU A 82 -10.91 6.93 4.27
CA LEU A 82 -9.87 7.07 3.25
C LEU A 82 -10.10 8.23 2.27
N PRO A 83 -11.34 8.49 1.81
CA PRO A 83 -11.55 9.59 0.88
C PRO A 83 -11.19 10.96 1.42
N SER A 84 -11.11 11.13 2.74
CA SER A 84 -10.75 12.42 3.34
C SER A 84 -9.24 12.64 3.43
N TYR A 85 -8.43 11.64 3.07
CA TYR A 85 -6.98 11.76 3.10
C TYR A 85 -6.46 12.12 1.71
N PRO A 86 -5.55 13.10 1.60
CA PRO A 86 -4.94 13.41 0.30
C PRO A 86 -3.98 12.30 -0.10
N THR A 87 -4.29 11.64 -1.21
CA THR A 87 -3.50 10.51 -1.73
C THR A 87 -3.15 10.74 -3.20
N PRO A 88 -2.09 10.07 -3.71
CA PRO A 88 -1.77 10.15 -5.14
C PRO A 88 -2.91 9.63 -6.00
N PRO A 89 -3.05 10.13 -7.24
CA PRO A 89 -4.13 9.68 -8.14
C PRO A 89 -4.21 8.18 -8.37
N ALA A 90 -3.07 7.49 -8.37
CA ALA A 90 -3.05 6.04 -8.56
C ALA A 90 -3.75 5.27 -7.46
N ASP A 91 -3.86 5.85 -6.25
CA ASP A 91 -4.54 5.20 -5.13
C ASP A 91 -6.06 5.38 -5.16
N THR A 92 -6.56 6.25 -6.02
CA THR A 92 -8.00 6.52 -6.11
C THR A 92 -8.79 5.26 -6.45
N GLU A 93 -8.32 4.48 -7.41
CA GLU A 93 -9.01 3.24 -7.80
C GLU A 93 -9.04 2.22 -6.67
N LEU A 94 -7.93 2.11 -5.92
CA LEU A 94 -7.89 1.23 -4.75
C LEU A 94 -8.90 1.67 -3.71
N ILE A 95 -8.94 2.96 -3.40
CA ILE A 95 -9.87 3.49 -2.41
C ILE A 95 -11.32 3.23 -2.83
N GLN A 96 -11.65 3.48 -4.09
CA GLN A 96 -12.98 3.21 -4.63
C GLN A 96 -13.35 1.73 -4.51
N HIS A 97 -12.39 0.86 -4.82
CA HIS A 97 -12.59 -0.58 -4.72
C HIS A 97 -12.85 -1.01 -3.27
N LEU A 98 -12.07 -0.48 -2.33
CA LEU A 98 -12.24 -0.78 -0.90
C LEU A 98 -13.58 -0.26 -0.38
N MET A 99 -13.98 0.93 -0.80
CA MET A 99 -15.28 1.50 -0.40
C MET A 99 -16.44 0.64 -0.90
N ALA A 100 -16.37 0.17 -2.14
CA ALA A 100 -17.41 -0.68 -2.71
C ALA A 100 -17.48 -2.03 -2.01
N SER A 101 -16.34 -2.60 -1.63
CA SER A 101 -16.28 -3.90 -0.95
C SER A 101 -16.71 -3.82 0.51
N ASP A 102 -16.55 -2.65 1.14
CA ASP A 102 -16.90 -2.41 2.53
C ASP A 102 -18.36 -1.99 2.70
N GLY A 103 -19.06 -1.80 1.62
CA GLY A 103 -20.47 -1.38 1.63
C GLY A 103 -21.39 -2.48 2.17
N PRO A 104 -22.60 -2.09 2.54
CA PRO A 104 -23.60 -3.03 3.03
C PRO A 104 -24.01 -4.06 1.98
#